data_926a7ba2eae97b3a24695a1f5ebc065d
#
_entry.id   926a7ba2eae97b3a24695a1f5ebc065d
#
_cell.length_a   1.000
_cell.length_b   1.000
_cell.length_c   1.000
_cell.angle_alpha   90.00
_cell.angle_beta   90.00
_cell.angle_gamma   90.00
#
_symmetry.space_group_name_H-M   'P 1'
#
loop_
_entity.id
_entity.type
_entity.pdbx_description
1 polymer ?
#
loop_
_entity_poly.entity_id
_entity_poly.type
_entity_poly.pdbx_seq_one_letter_code
_entity_poly.pdbx_strand_id
1 'polypeptide(L)'
;MCGIVGYIGTKKACPILLAGLTRLEYRGYDSAGISTIEKDGLSIMKDKGRVKNLSNLDGIDKLEGTIGIAHTRWATHGKPSKENSHPHQDNSKTFSVVHNGIIENYNELRKFLTDKGYIFYSQTDTEVIPNLIHYYFTKDTENDDLKFLRAVKNACLDLKGSFALEVISSLYPDNMIVVRQDSPLVIGTCEDEKYLSSDIPAILSYTKDFYLLNDLEFVVLTKDSAKFYDKDLNEIEKKTQSIEWNATAAEKEGYDDFMLKEIFEQPTAIRETIGAKVNVNSKCEFDELKFTKEYLSSLNKIYIVACGTAMHAGLTGKNSIEKLCRIPTEVDIASEFRYRDPIVDDKTLCIFLSQSGETADTIAALKLSKEKGAKTIAITNVIGSSITREADYSIYTHAGPEIAVASTKAYTSQVVLMTILAIYFAEILGTSDESLLVDIKKSILELPKKIEDVLKCDEEVTKFAKKIYQEKDVFFLGRGIDEAVAREGSLKLKEISYIHSESYPAGELKHGSIALIENGVTVIGVMTDKDLVKKTVSNIQEVITRGAKTLVVSNQNIDKSMFDVVIDIPETNCFVSPILSIVPLQLLAYHISKEKGLDVDKPRNLAKSVTVE
;
A
#
# COMPACT_ATOMS: atom_id res chain seq x y z
N MET A 1 2.04 10.25 1.10
CA MET A 1 3.27 10.03 0.32
C MET A 1 3.24 10.77 -1.00
N CYS A 2 4.43 11.01 -1.56
CA CYS A 2 4.56 11.77 -2.80
C CYS A 2 4.46 10.89 -4.05
N GLY A 3 4.13 11.48 -5.19
CA GLY A 3 4.16 10.83 -6.49
C GLY A 3 5.17 11.51 -7.42
N ILE A 4 6.02 10.74 -8.06
CA ILE A 4 6.97 11.19 -9.07
C ILE A 4 6.53 10.68 -10.44
N VAL A 5 6.64 11.53 -11.46
CA VAL A 5 6.51 11.17 -12.88
C VAL A 5 7.58 11.89 -13.68
N GLY A 6 8.32 11.15 -14.50
CA GLY A 6 9.29 11.68 -15.45
C GLY A 6 8.99 11.23 -16.87
N TYR A 7 9.41 12.03 -17.82
CA TYR A 7 9.32 11.72 -19.24
C TYR A 7 10.52 12.28 -20.01
N ILE A 8 11.06 11.46 -20.89
CA ILE A 8 12.02 11.84 -21.90
C ILE A 8 11.66 11.15 -23.22
N GLY A 9 11.51 11.93 -24.29
CA GLY A 9 11.10 11.36 -25.57
C GLY A 9 10.93 12.40 -26.67
N THR A 10 10.00 12.13 -27.59
CA THR A 10 9.75 12.97 -28.77
C THR A 10 8.50 13.85 -28.66
N LYS A 11 7.65 13.59 -27.65
CA LYS A 11 6.40 14.34 -27.42
C LYS A 11 6.60 15.43 -26.37
N LYS A 12 5.67 16.40 -26.32
CA LYS A 12 5.65 17.36 -25.21
C LYS A 12 5.50 16.63 -23.88
N ALA A 13 6.40 16.92 -22.94
CA ALA A 13 6.42 16.26 -21.63
C ALA A 13 5.21 16.66 -20.76
N CYS A 14 4.81 17.92 -20.77
CA CYS A 14 3.82 18.48 -19.87
C CYS A 14 2.48 17.70 -19.85
N PRO A 15 1.82 17.38 -20.98
CA PRO A 15 0.57 16.60 -20.96
C PRO A 15 0.73 15.19 -20.36
N ILE A 16 1.87 14.53 -20.63
CA ILE A 16 2.18 13.19 -20.13
C ILE A 16 2.39 13.24 -18.62
N LEU A 17 3.15 14.22 -18.15
CA LEU A 17 3.43 14.43 -16.72
C LEU A 17 2.15 14.74 -15.95
N LEU A 18 1.28 15.63 -16.44
CA LEU A 18 0.00 15.94 -15.82
C LEU A 18 -0.92 14.73 -15.75
N ALA A 19 -0.99 13.92 -16.81
CA ALA A 19 -1.77 12.70 -16.82
C ALA A 19 -1.26 11.67 -15.78
N GLY A 20 0.07 11.49 -15.72
CA GLY A 20 0.71 10.62 -14.73
C GLY A 20 0.49 11.10 -13.30
N LEU A 21 0.69 12.41 -13.03
CA LEU A 21 0.41 12.98 -11.70
C LEU A 21 -1.06 12.84 -11.28
N THR A 22 -2.00 12.99 -12.21
CA THR A 22 -3.43 12.79 -11.93
C THR A 22 -3.71 11.37 -11.46
N ARG A 23 -3.06 10.38 -12.08
CA ARG A 23 -3.14 8.97 -11.65
C ARG A 23 -2.43 8.70 -10.32
N LEU A 24 -1.42 9.49 -9.94
CA LEU A 24 -0.69 9.36 -8.67
C LEU A 24 -1.26 10.24 -7.54
N GLU A 25 -2.33 11.00 -7.78
CA GLU A 25 -2.87 11.93 -6.78
C GLU A 25 -3.32 11.24 -5.48
N TYR A 26 -3.62 9.93 -5.53
CA TYR A 26 -3.89 9.13 -4.33
C TYR A 26 -2.65 8.98 -3.40
N ARG A 27 -1.45 9.28 -3.89
CA ARG A 27 -0.20 9.27 -3.11
C ARG A 27 0.07 10.60 -2.40
N GLY A 28 -0.37 11.72 -2.98
CA GLY A 28 -0.16 13.05 -2.41
C GLY A 28 -0.95 14.10 -3.16
N TYR A 29 -1.54 15.05 -2.45
CA TYR A 29 -2.43 16.06 -3.01
C TYR A 29 -2.28 17.44 -2.34
N ASP A 30 -1.23 17.64 -1.55
CA ASP A 30 -0.99 18.90 -0.82
C ASP A 30 -0.41 19.99 -1.71
N SER A 31 0.36 19.59 -2.71
CA SER A 31 0.88 20.47 -3.76
C SER A 31 1.35 19.65 -4.97
N ALA A 32 1.48 20.30 -6.13
CA ALA A 32 1.97 19.68 -7.34
C ALA A 32 2.86 20.64 -8.12
N GLY A 33 3.77 20.08 -8.95
CA GLY A 33 4.60 20.88 -9.83
C GLY A 33 5.30 20.07 -10.90
N ILE A 34 5.74 20.79 -11.94
CA ILE A 34 6.41 20.28 -13.13
C ILE A 34 7.66 21.12 -13.40
N SER A 35 8.73 20.49 -13.85
CA SER A 35 9.88 21.13 -14.48
C SER A 35 10.14 20.51 -15.85
N THR A 36 10.34 21.35 -16.86
CA THR A 36 10.69 20.94 -18.23
C THR A 36 11.95 21.66 -18.71
N ILE A 37 12.65 21.03 -19.64
CA ILE A 37 13.78 21.67 -20.33
C ILE A 37 13.23 22.38 -21.58
N GLU A 38 13.26 23.71 -21.54
CA GLU A 38 12.85 24.58 -22.64
C GLU A 38 14.08 25.13 -23.40
N LYS A 39 13.84 25.82 -24.50
CA LYS A 39 14.94 26.42 -25.29
C LYS A 39 15.81 27.38 -24.49
N ASP A 40 15.21 28.08 -23.54
CA ASP A 40 15.86 29.10 -22.72
C ASP A 40 16.33 28.58 -21.35
N GLY A 41 16.32 27.27 -21.15
CA GLY A 41 16.72 26.60 -19.89
C GLY A 41 15.58 25.88 -19.19
N LEU A 42 15.67 25.74 -17.86
CA LEU A 42 14.66 25.02 -17.04
C LEU A 42 13.46 25.93 -16.75
N SER A 43 12.27 25.44 -17.06
CA SER A 43 11.00 26.05 -16.67
C SER A 43 10.36 25.26 -15.53
N ILE A 44 9.92 25.95 -14.47
CA ILE A 44 9.20 25.34 -13.35
C ILE A 44 7.83 25.99 -13.17
N MET A 45 6.81 25.14 -13.11
CA MET A 45 5.45 25.52 -12.70
C MET A 45 4.99 24.66 -11.55
N LYS A 46 4.57 25.29 -10.45
CA LYS A 46 4.15 24.59 -9.24
C LYS A 46 3.15 25.40 -8.42
N ASP A 47 2.25 24.69 -7.73
CA ASP A 47 1.25 25.33 -6.88
C ASP A 47 0.83 24.41 -5.72
N LYS A 48 0.19 25.04 -4.74
CA LYS A 48 -0.45 24.36 -3.61
C LYS A 48 -1.75 23.70 -4.07
N GLY A 49 -2.04 22.51 -3.54
CA GLY A 49 -3.28 21.77 -3.76
C GLY A 49 -3.16 20.70 -4.84
N ARG A 50 -4.29 20.27 -5.35
CA ARG A 50 -4.40 19.13 -6.28
C ARG A 50 -3.81 19.44 -7.66
N VAL A 51 -3.52 18.39 -8.42
CA VAL A 51 -3.01 18.47 -9.82
C VAL A 51 -3.89 19.36 -10.70
N LYS A 52 -5.20 19.38 -10.45
CA LYS A 52 -6.13 20.29 -11.16
C LYS A 52 -5.77 21.78 -11.00
N ASN A 53 -5.24 22.20 -9.83
CA ASN A 53 -4.79 23.57 -9.64
C ASN A 53 -3.59 23.86 -10.52
N LEU A 54 -2.61 22.95 -10.56
CA LEU A 54 -1.45 23.04 -11.43
C LEU A 54 -1.83 23.10 -12.91
N SER A 55 -2.77 22.25 -13.36
CA SER A 55 -3.21 22.22 -14.77
C SER A 55 -3.97 23.47 -15.21
N ASN A 56 -4.44 24.28 -14.26
CA ASN A 56 -5.14 25.55 -14.52
C ASN A 56 -4.21 26.79 -14.44
N LEU A 57 -2.90 26.61 -14.20
CA LEU A 57 -1.97 27.73 -14.18
C LEU A 57 -1.78 28.32 -15.57
N ASP A 58 -1.83 29.65 -15.64
CA ASP A 58 -1.55 30.37 -16.88
C ASP A 58 -0.17 30.01 -17.43
N GLY A 59 -0.12 29.56 -18.67
CA GLY A 59 1.12 29.21 -19.36
C GLY A 59 1.58 27.76 -19.21
N ILE A 60 0.87 26.90 -18.47
CA ILE A 60 1.18 25.46 -18.37
C ILE A 60 1.12 24.77 -19.75
N ASP A 61 0.18 25.20 -20.59
CA ASP A 61 -0.02 24.74 -21.97
C ASP A 61 1.06 25.20 -22.95
N LYS A 62 1.88 26.18 -22.55
CA LYS A 62 2.99 26.75 -23.35
C LYS A 62 4.31 26.00 -23.15
N LEU A 63 4.36 25.04 -22.23
CA LEU A 63 5.55 24.20 -22.04
C LEU A 63 5.71 23.27 -23.26
N GLU A 64 6.82 23.46 -23.99
CA GLU A 64 7.12 22.76 -25.26
C GLU A 64 8.20 21.67 -25.07
N GLY A 65 8.86 21.63 -23.91
CA GLY A 65 9.94 20.70 -23.62
C GLY A 65 9.53 19.24 -23.78
N THR A 66 10.44 18.43 -24.31
CA THR A 66 10.26 16.98 -24.52
C THR A 66 10.88 16.15 -23.39
N ILE A 67 11.50 16.80 -22.43
CA ILE A 67 12.06 16.24 -21.20
C ILE A 67 11.49 16.99 -20.01
N GLY A 68 11.02 16.25 -19.02
CA GLY A 68 10.50 16.87 -17.80
C GLY A 68 10.30 15.90 -16.67
N ILE A 69 10.23 16.47 -15.48
CA ILE A 69 9.99 15.80 -14.20
C ILE A 69 8.82 16.47 -13.48
N ALA A 70 8.06 15.70 -12.74
CA ALA A 70 6.86 16.20 -12.09
C ALA A 70 6.61 15.48 -10.76
N HIS A 71 5.90 16.16 -9.86
CA HIS A 71 5.72 15.69 -8.50
C HIS A 71 4.36 16.08 -7.93
N THR A 72 3.74 15.16 -7.18
CA THR A 72 2.66 15.44 -6.23
C THR A 72 3.16 15.22 -4.82
N ARG A 73 2.96 16.20 -3.94
CA ARG A 73 3.55 16.21 -2.61
C ARG A 73 2.53 15.82 -1.53
N TRP A 74 2.99 14.96 -0.64
CA TRP A 74 2.47 14.78 0.71
C TRP A 74 3.45 15.47 1.67
N ALA A 75 2.99 16.49 2.38
CA ALA A 75 3.87 17.33 3.17
C ALA A 75 4.39 16.62 4.43
N THR A 76 5.71 16.39 4.48
CA THR A 76 6.44 15.91 5.67
C THR A 76 7.20 17.05 6.33
N HIS A 77 7.99 17.82 5.58
CA HIS A 77 8.79 18.95 6.03
C HIS A 77 8.31 20.25 5.38
N GLY A 78 7.91 21.22 6.17
CA GLY A 78 7.35 22.50 5.71
C GLY A 78 5.88 22.39 5.27
N LYS A 79 5.08 23.39 5.65
CA LYS A 79 3.63 23.45 5.33
C LYS A 79 3.37 23.44 3.81
N PRO A 80 2.20 22.96 3.36
CA PRO A 80 1.80 23.10 1.98
C PRO A 80 1.81 24.55 1.49
N SER A 81 2.70 24.88 0.58
CA SER A 81 2.85 26.20 -0.07
C SER A 81 3.52 26.04 -1.42
N LYS A 82 3.46 27.07 -2.26
CA LYS A 82 4.13 27.10 -3.57
C LYS A 82 5.65 26.92 -3.43
N GLU A 83 6.27 27.58 -2.46
CA GLU A 83 7.71 27.53 -2.21
C GLU A 83 8.17 26.13 -1.83
N ASN A 84 7.36 25.43 -1.00
CA ASN A 84 7.63 24.08 -0.52
C ASN A 84 7.19 22.98 -1.48
N SER A 85 6.61 23.32 -2.64
CA SER A 85 6.27 22.36 -3.68
C SER A 85 7.51 21.95 -4.47
N HIS A 86 7.56 20.69 -4.92
CA HIS A 86 8.56 20.23 -5.89
C HIS A 86 8.09 20.59 -7.31
N PRO A 87 9.02 20.70 -8.29
CA PRO A 87 10.47 20.53 -8.21
C PRO A 87 11.19 21.66 -7.47
N HIS A 88 12.42 21.36 -6.98
CA HIS A 88 13.38 22.33 -6.47
C HIS A 88 14.56 22.53 -7.43
N GLN A 89 15.11 23.74 -7.46
CA GLN A 89 16.29 24.09 -8.24
C GLN A 89 17.45 24.51 -7.35
N ASP A 90 18.66 24.36 -7.85
CA ASP A 90 19.86 24.97 -7.27
C ASP A 90 19.86 26.51 -7.46
N ASN A 91 20.73 27.19 -6.76
CA ASN A 91 20.80 28.67 -6.81
C ASN A 91 21.17 29.22 -8.19
N SER A 92 21.90 28.46 -9.01
CA SER A 92 22.23 28.85 -10.37
C SER A 92 21.15 28.52 -11.42
N LYS A 93 20.10 27.80 -11.01
CA LYS A 93 19.02 27.28 -11.87
C LYS A 93 19.52 26.33 -12.97
N THR A 94 20.58 25.60 -12.68
CA THR A 94 21.20 24.64 -13.59
C THR A 94 20.58 23.26 -13.48
N PHE A 95 20.22 22.86 -12.25
CA PHE A 95 19.64 21.56 -11.95
C PHE A 95 18.24 21.70 -11.38
N SER A 96 17.35 20.81 -11.78
CA SER A 96 16.00 20.67 -11.21
C SER A 96 15.79 19.25 -10.73
N VAL A 97 15.22 19.09 -9.54
CA VAL A 97 15.08 17.81 -8.86
C VAL A 97 13.66 17.63 -8.33
N VAL A 98 13.11 16.42 -8.50
CA VAL A 98 11.98 15.91 -7.73
C VAL A 98 12.46 14.78 -6.82
N HIS A 99 11.86 14.69 -5.65
CA HIS A 99 12.28 13.77 -4.60
C HIS A 99 11.08 13.16 -3.88
N ASN A 100 11.08 11.85 -3.76
CA ASN A 100 10.27 11.10 -2.80
C ASN A 100 11.17 10.53 -1.72
N GLY A 101 10.79 10.65 -0.46
CA GLY A 101 11.55 10.17 0.68
C GLY A 101 11.74 11.23 1.75
N ILE A 102 12.71 11.00 2.64
CA ILE A 102 13.12 11.93 3.69
C ILE A 102 14.65 11.93 3.76
N ILE A 103 15.25 13.13 3.72
CA ILE A 103 16.67 13.32 3.93
C ILE A 103 16.91 13.67 5.39
N GLU A 104 17.28 12.69 6.19
CA GLU A 104 17.41 12.80 7.65
C GLU A 104 18.48 13.81 8.08
N ASN A 105 19.58 13.88 7.34
CA ASN A 105 20.70 14.80 7.63
C ASN A 105 20.59 16.15 6.91
N TYR A 106 19.39 16.53 6.42
CA TYR A 106 19.23 17.77 5.65
C TYR A 106 19.66 19.03 6.40
N ASN A 107 19.53 19.10 7.73
CA ASN A 107 19.96 20.24 8.52
C ASN A 107 21.49 20.42 8.50
N GLU A 108 22.24 19.32 8.57
CA GLU A 108 23.70 19.32 8.48
C GLU A 108 24.15 19.78 7.08
N LEU A 109 23.53 19.21 6.04
CA LEU A 109 23.80 19.58 4.64
C LEU A 109 23.43 21.03 4.34
N ARG A 110 22.29 21.51 4.83
CA ARG A 110 21.87 22.90 4.70
C ARG A 110 22.89 23.85 5.35
N LYS A 111 23.36 23.56 6.55
CA LYS A 111 24.42 24.33 7.21
C LYS A 111 25.70 24.34 6.39
N PHE A 112 26.16 23.17 5.97
CA PHE A 112 27.36 23.03 5.13
C PHE A 112 27.27 23.87 3.86
N LEU A 113 26.16 23.80 3.13
CA LEU A 113 25.93 24.56 1.90
C LEU A 113 25.79 26.05 2.15
N THR A 114 25.16 26.47 3.27
CA THR A 114 25.08 27.89 3.66
C THR A 114 26.45 28.47 3.93
N ASP A 115 27.36 27.72 4.57
CA ASP A 115 28.75 28.13 4.79
C ASP A 115 29.56 28.23 3.48
N LYS A 116 29.05 27.62 2.37
CA LYS A 116 29.57 27.76 1.00
C LYS A 116 28.88 28.84 0.16
N GLY A 117 27.96 29.61 0.75
CA GLY A 117 27.26 30.72 0.12
C GLY A 117 25.94 30.37 -0.59
N TYR A 118 25.43 29.15 -0.43
CA TYR A 118 24.11 28.78 -0.96
C TYR A 118 22.98 29.37 -0.11
N ILE A 119 21.91 29.78 -0.77
CA ILE A 119 20.72 30.39 -0.15
C ILE A 119 19.54 29.42 -0.31
N PHE A 120 18.75 29.28 0.75
CA PHE A 120 17.58 28.38 0.79
C PHE A 120 16.29 29.18 0.91
N TYR A 121 15.30 28.82 0.09
CA TYR A 121 14.01 29.52 0.02
C TYR A 121 12.86 28.70 0.62
N SER A 122 12.99 27.37 0.63
CA SER A 122 11.96 26.48 1.16
C SER A 122 12.30 25.95 2.55
N GLN A 123 11.29 25.33 3.15
CA GLN A 123 11.41 24.62 4.42
C GLN A 123 11.57 23.11 4.23
N THR A 124 11.73 22.65 2.97
CA THR A 124 11.83 21.22 2.66
C THR A 124 13.25 20.71 2.91
N ASP A 125 13.33 19.42 3.20
CA ASP A 125 14.59 18.68 3.20
C ASP A 125 15.17 18.55 1.78
N THR A 126 14.33 18.49 0.76
CA THR A 126 14.69 18.28 -0.65
C THR A 126 15.55 19.38 -1.23
N GLU A 127 15.39 20.64 -0.83
CA GLU A 127 16.11 21.77 -1.44
C GLU A 127 17.63 21.68 -1.29
N VAL A 128 18.12 20.87 -0.33
CA VAL A 128 19.57 20.64 -0.19
C VAL A 128 20.13 19.86 -1.40
N ILE A 129 19.32 19.00 -2.05
CA ILE A 129 19.76 18.06 -3.08
C ILE A 129 20.27 18.80 -4.34
N PRO A 130 19.49 19.66 -5.02
CA PRO A 130 19.97 20.35 -6.21
C PRO A 130 21.18 21.26 -5.92
N ASN A 131 21.23 21.88 -4.74
CA ASN A 131 22.38 22.69 -4.32
C ASN A 131 23.63 21.83 -4.05
N LEU A 132 23.47 20.64 -3.49
CA LEU A 132 24.56 19.69 -3.27
C LEU A 132 25.09 19.12 -4.59
N ILE A 133 24.19 18.80 -5.54
CA ILE A 133 24.57 18.41 -6.91
C ILE A 133 25.39 19.52 -7.58
N HIS A 134 24.94 20.77 -7.51
CA HIS A 134 25.66 21.91 -8.05
C HIS A 134 27.03 22.09 -7.38
N TYR A 135 27.13 21.93 -6.06
CA TYR A 135 28.41 21.98 -5.35
C TYR A 135 29.39 20.95 -5.88
N TYR A 136 28.98 19.68 -6.03
CA TYR A 136 29.86 18.63 -6.56
C TYR A 136 30.16 18.84 -8.04
N PHE A 137 29.22 19.30 -8.85
CA PHE A 137 29.42 19.61 -10.26
C PHE A 137 30.50 20.69 -10.47
N THR A 138 30.50 21.73 -9.64
CA THR A 138 31.49 22.81 -9.72
C THR A 138 32.87 22.40 -9.19
N LYS A 139 32.93 21.37 -8.34
CA LYS A 139 34.20 20.83 -7.81
C LYS A 139 34.83 19.79 -8.72
N ASP A 140 34.05 19.16 -9.57
CA ASP A 140 34.56 18.19 -10.53
C ASP A 140 35.33 18.91 -11.65
N THR A 141 36.62 18.58 -11.76
CA THR A 141 37.53 19.13 -12.76
C THR A 141 37.55 18.34 -14.06
N GLU A 142 37.02 17.11 -14.04
CA GLU A 142 36.87 16.30 -15.24
C GLU A 142 35.72 16.85 -16.09
N ASN A 143 35.96 17.06 -17.37
CA ASN A 143 34.97 17.59 -18.29
C ASN A 143 34.63 16.55 -19.37
N ASP A 144 33.96 15.49 -18.94
CA ASP A 144 33.50 14.37 -19.75
C ASP A 144 32.01 14.15 -19.63
N ASP A 145 31.47 13.19 -20.39
CA ASP A 145 30.04 12.87 -20.42
C ASP A 145 29.49 12.35 -19.10
N LEU A 146 30.34 11.90 -18.18
CA LEU A 146 29.95 11.38 -16.87
C LEU A 146 29.95 12.44 -15.76
N LYS A 147 30.37 13.67 -16.03
CA LYS A 147 30.44 14.74 -15.03
C LYS A 147 29.12 14.98 -14.31
N PHE A 148 28.01 15.02 -15.05
CA PHE A 148 26.69 15.17 -14.46
C PHE A 148 26.32 13.98 -13.56
N LEU A 149 26.56 12.76 -14.03
CA LEU A 149 26.35 11.54 -13.27
C LEU A 149 27.18 11.50 -11.99
N ARG A 150 28.48 11.85 -12.06
CA ARG A 150 29.37 11.92 -10.89
C ARG A 150 28.89 12.94 -9.86
N ALA A 151 28.40 14.09 -10.30
CA ALA A 151 27.86 15.10 -9.40
C ALA A 151 26.63 14.60 -8.65
N VAL A 152 25.69 13.94 -9.33
CA VAL A 152 24.52 13.33 -8.71
C VAL A 152 24.93 12.21 -7.77
N LYS A 153 25.80 11.30 -8.19
CA LYS A 153 26.33 10.21 -7.35
C LYS A 153 26.94 10.73 -6.06
N ASN A 154 27.87 11.70 -6.16
CA ASN A 154 28.54 12.24 -4.99
C ASN A 154 27.56 12.92 -4.02
N ALA A 155 26.55 13.62 -4.55
CA ALA A 155 25.48 14.17 -3.73
C ALA A 155 24.70 13.05 -3.00
N CYS A 156 24.31 11.99 -3.71
CA CYS A 156 23.56 10.88 -3.13
C CYS A 156 24.33 10.12 -2.04
N LEU A 157 25.65 10.00 -2.14
CA LEU A 157 26.48 9.34 -1.12
C LEU A 157 26.54 10.13 0.20
N ASP A 158 26.29 11.43 0.19
CA ASP A 158 26.23 12.27 1.39
C ASP A 158 24.82 12.28 2.01
N LEU A 159 23.78 11.85 1.28
CA LEU A 159 22.41 11.79 1.79
C LEU A 159 22.25 10.62 2.75
N LYS A 160 21.54 10.85 3.86
CA LYS A 160 21.09 9.82 4.78
C LYS A 160 19.57 9.74 4.76
N GLY A 161 19.02 8.54 4.80
CA GLY A 161 17.58 8.28 4.72
C GLY A 161 17.14 7.72 3.37
N SER A 162 15.85 7.77 3.10
CA SER A 162 15.25 7.21 1.89
C SER A 162 15.08 8.27 0.79
N PHE A 163 15.34 7.92 -0.46
CA PHE A 163 15.10 8.81 -1.58
C PHE A 163 14.81 8.07 -2.90
N ALA A 164 13.99 8.68 -3.73
CA ALA A 164 13.90 8.45 -5.17
C ALA A 164 14.01 9.81 -5.86
N LEU A 165 14.97 9.95 -6.77
CA LEU A 165 15.34 11.21 -7.41
C LEU A 165 15.22 11.11 -8.92
N GLU A 166 14.64 12.15 -9.52
CA GLU A 166 14.80 12.46 -10.94
C GLU A 166 15.46 13.83 -11.04
N VAL A 167 16.52 13.91 -11.82
CA VAL A 167 17.35 15.12 -11.97
C VAL A 167 17.47 15.46 -13.45
N ILE A 168 17.12 16.69 -13.81
CA ILE A 168 17.33 17.27 -15.15
C ILE A 168 18.22 18.50 -15.04
N SER A 169 18.93 18.80 -16.13
CA SER A 169 19.86 19.92 -16.18
C SER A 169 19.76 20.68 -17.49
N SER A 170 19.83 22.03 -17.43
CA SER A 170 19.92 22.89 -18.62
C SER A 170 21.24 22.72 -19.38
N LEU A 171 22.28 22.21 -18.72
CA LEU A 171 23.58 21.93 -19.35
C LEU A 171 23.61 20.60 -20.10
N TYR A 172 22.70 19.69 -19.79
CA TYR A 172 22.59 18.36 -20.39
C TYR A 172 21.14 18.15 -20.89
N PRO A 173 20.72 18.88 -21.93
CA PRO A 173 19.32 18.96 -22.34
C PRO A 173 18.74 17.65 -22.90
N ASP A 174 19.58 16.66 -23.18
CA ASP A 174 19.19 15.36 -23.73
C ASP A 174 19.28 14.24 -22.68
N ASN A 175 19.63 14.57 -21.42
CA ASN A 175 19.86 13.58 -20.37
C ASN A 175 18.98 13.82 -19.14
N MET A 176 18.53 12.71 -18.54
CA MET A 176 17.94 12.69 -17.21
C MET A 176 18.69 11.69 -16.36
N ILE A 177 19.06 12.06 -15.12
CA ILE A 177 19.64 11.14 -14.16
C ILE A 177 18.58 10.69 -13.17
N VAL A 178 18.57 9.38 -12.92
CA VAL A 178 17.61 8.72 -12.02
C VAL A 178 18.36 7.86 -11.03
N VAL A 179 17.94 7.88 -9.77
CA VAL A 179 18.51 7.06 -8.70
C VAL A 179 17.48 6.86 -7.60
N ARG A 180 17.58 5.73 -6.91
CA ARG A 180 16.76 5.49 -5.72
C ARG A 180 17.56 4.85 -4.57
N GLN A 181 17.05 5.03 -3.37
CA GLN A 181 17.40 4.27 -2.16
C GLN A 181 16.15 4.16 -1.29
N ASP A 182 15.71 2.93 -0.98
CA ASP A 182 14.54 2.57 -0.18
C ASP A 182 13.17 3.12 -0.67
N SER A 183 13.13 4.21 -1.47
CA SER A 183 11.90 4.76 -2.07
C SER A 183 11.62 4.17 -3.45
N PRO A 184 10.35 3.84 -3.82
CA PRO A 184 10.04 3.21 -5.09
C PRO A 184 10.21 4.14 -6.28
N LEU A 185 10.81 3.61 -7.36
CA LEU A 185 10.92 4.26 -8.67
C LEU A 185 11.12 3.20 -9.75
N VAL A 186 10.35 3.30 -10.84
CA VAL A 186 10.42 2.39 -11.98
C VAL A 186 10.59 3.18 -13.27
N ILE A 187 11.23 2.56 -14.27
CA ILE A 187 11.43 3.13 -15.59
C ILE A 187 10.69 2.28 -16.61
N GLY A 188 9.66 2.86 -17.23
CA GLY A 188 8.98 2.26 -18.38
C GLY A 188 9.71 2.61 -19.67
N THR A 189 9.85 1.65 -20.59
CA THR A 189 10.59 1.84 -21.85
C THR A 189 9.74 1.55 -23.06
N CYS A 190 9.84 2.41 -24.08
CA CYS A 190 9.41 2.21 -25.45
C CYS A 190 10.57 2.56 -26.38
N GLU A 191 10.37 2.44 -27.71
CA GLU A 191 11.41 2.62 -28.71
C GLU A 191 12.16 3.95 -28.58
N ASP A 192 11.45 5.09 -28.63
CA ASP A 192 12.03 6.44 -28.56
C ASP A 192 11.53 7.25 -27.35
N GLU A 193 11.04 6.59 -26.33
CA GLU A 193 10.43 7.23 -25.16
C GLU A 193 10.76 6.45 -23.88
N LYS A 194 11.06 7.18 -22.81
CA LYS A 194 11.20 6.61 -21.47
C LYS A 194 10.26 7.36 -20.52
N TYR A 195 9.59 6.58 -19.70
CA TYR A 195 8.64 7.04 -18.70
C TYR A 195 9.13 6.65 -17.33
N LEU A 196 8.99 7.51 -16.37
CA LEU A 196 9.36 7.22 -14.99
C LEU A 196 8.16 7.41 -14.09
N SER A 197 8.09 6.59 -13.07
CA SER A 197 7.07 6.77 -12.05
C SER A 197 7.45 6.12 -10.72
N SER A 198 6.96 6.70 -9.65
CA SER A 198 7.00 6.07 -8.33
C SER A 198 5.98 4.93 -8.17
N ASP A 199 5.08 4.74 -9.16
CA ASP A 199 4.13 3.62 -9.19
C ASP A 199 3.73 3.28 -10.62
N ILE A 200 3.66 1.98 -10.91
CA ILE A 200 3.41 1.43 -12.25
C ILE A 200 2.08 1.92 -12.88
N PRO A 201 0.93 1.99 -12.16
CA PRO A 201 -0.33 2.43 -12.74
C PRO A 201 -0.29 3.80 -13.42
N ALA A 202 0.62 4.69 -13.01
CA ALA A 202 0.73 6.03 -13.59
C ALA A 202 1.15 6.02 -15.06
N ILE A 203 1.97 5.05 -15.45
CA ILE A 203 2.57 4.98 -16.80
C ILE A 203 2.21 3.70 -17.56
N LEU A 204 1.39 2.83 -16.98
CA LEU A 204 0.97 1.55 -17.57
C LEU A 204 0.26 1.70 -18.93
N SER A 205 -0.41 2.84 -19.16
CA SER A 205 -1.06 3.13 -20.45
C SER A 205 -0.08 3.43 -21.59
N TYR A 206 1.19 3.67 -21.27
CA TYR A 206 2.23 3.98 -22.24
C TYR A 206 3.13 2.79 -22.56
N THR A 207 3.40 1.95 -21.56
CA THR A 207 4.25 0.76 -21.72
C THR A 207 3.92 -0.33 -20.70
N LYS A 208 4.23 -1.58 -21.07
CA LYS A 208 4.18 -2.75 -20.19
C LYS A 208 5.57 -3.25 -19.79
N ASP A 209 6.63 -2.70 -20.38
CA ASP A 209 8.00 -3.13 -20.15
C ASP A 209 8.72 -2.14 -19.23
N PHE A 210 9.21 -2.65 -18.10
CA PHE A 210 9.78 -1.84 -17.02
C PHE A 210 11.16 -2.33 -16.61
N TYR A 211 12.03 -1.38 -16.30
CA TYR A 211 13.24 -1.64 -15.51
C TYR A 211 12.93 -1.36 -14.03
N LEU A 212 13.21 -2.33 -13.17
CA LEU A 212 13.11 -2.21 -11.72
C LEU A 212 14.48 -1.87 -11.15
N LEU A 213 14.61 -0.76 -10.44
CA LEU A 213 15.87 -0.27 -9.89
C LEU A 213 16.15 -0.88 -8.52
N ASN A 214 17.40 -1.27 -8.29
CA ASN A 214 17.90 -1.56 -6.95
C ASN A 214 18.40 -0.25 -6.29
N ASP A 215 18.68 -0.32 -4.99
CA ASP A 215 19.19 0.83 -4.26
C ASP A 215 20.59 1.22 -4.75
N LEU A 216 20.81 2.53 -4.90
CA LEU A 216 22.05 3.12 -5.40
C LEU A 216 22.45 2.62 -6.82
N GLU A 217 21.50 2.20 -7.63
CA GLU A 217 21.67 2.12 -9.06
C GLU A 217 21.38 3.48 -9.68
N PHE A 218 22.34 4.02 -10.42
CA PHE A 218 22.25 5.28 -11.12
C PHE A 218 21.93 5.03 -12.58
N VAL A 219 21.01 5.78 -13.15
CA VAL A 219 20.62 5.60 -14.54
C VAL A 219 20.75 6.91 -15.30
N VAL A 220 21.43 6.87 -16.44
CA VAL A 220 21.45 7.94 -17.43
C VAL A 220 20.43 7.58 -18.50
N LEU A 221 19.37 8.36 -18.58
CA LEU A 221 18.32 8.21 -19.58
C LEU A 221 18.50 9.24 -20.68
N THR A 222 18.41 8.75 -21.92
CA THR A 222 18.15 9.54 -23.11
C THR A 222 16.85 9.06 -23.75
N LYS A 223 16.32 9.75 -24.75
CA LYS A 223 15.14 9.25 -25.47
C LYS A 223 15.37 7.84 -26.05
N ASP A 224 16.60 7.56 -26.51
CA ASP A 224 16.96 6.34 -27.25
C ASP A 224 17.53 5.23 -26.32
N SER A 225 18.06 5.57 -25.14
CA SER A 225 18.79 4.63 -24.29
C SER A 225 18.55 4.79 -22.79
N ALA A 226 18.82 3.71 -22.06
CA ALA A 226 18.93 3.69 -20.61
C ALA A 226 20.24 2.98 -20.24
N LYS A 227 21.20 3.69 -19.65
CA LYS A 227 22.47 3.16 -19.18
C LYS A 227 22.47 3.10 -17.66
N PHE A 228 22.76 1.94 -17.12
CA PHE A 228 22.71 1.67 -15.69
C PHE A 228 24.11 1.57 -15.12
N TYR A 229 24.32 2.14 -13.96
CA TYR A 229 25.59 2.17 -13.26
C TYR A 229 25.39 1.77 -11.79
N ASP A 230 26.35 1.03 -11.24
CA ASP A 230 26.42 0.76 -9.81
C ASP A 230 26.92 1.99 -9.01
N LYS A 231 26.99 1.85 -7.68
CA LYS A 231 27.51 2.92 -6.79
C LYS A 231 28.94 3.33 -7.07
N ASP A 232 29.74 2.51 -7.77
CA ASP A 232 31.12 2.78 -8.14
C ASP A 232 31.27 3.30 -9.57
N LEU A 233 30.12 3.52 -10.27
CA LEU A 233 29.98 3.93 -11.66
C LEU A 233 30.49 2.89 -12.67
N ASN A 234 30.49 1.63 -12.34
CA ASN A 234 30.64 0.58 -13.33
C ASN A 234 29.32 0.41 -14.08
N GLU A 235 29.36 0.35 -15.40
CA GLU A 235 28.17 0.09 -16.20
C GLU A 235 27.67 -1.35 -15.97
N ILE A 236 26.37 -1.50 -15.75
CA ILE A 236 25.71 -2.78 -15.49
C ILE A 236 24.61 -3.04 -16.52
N GLU A 237 24.46 -4.31 -16.91
CA GLU A 237 23.33 -4.70 -17.78
C GLU A 237 22.08 -4.96 -16.96
N LYS A 238 20.93 -4.45 -17.44
CA LYS A 238 19.64 -4.68 -16.80
C LYS A 238 18.60 -5.10 -17.83
N LYS A 239 17.77 -6.09 -17.43
CA LYS A 239 16.68 -6.60 -18.28
C LYS A 239 15.36 -5.97 -17.88
N THR A 240 14.48 -5.76 -18.86
CA THR A 240 13.11 -5.36 -18.64
C THR A 240 12.27 -6.51 -18.08
N GLN A 241 11.27 -6.16 -17.29
CA GLN A 241 10.19 -7.06 -16.87
C GLN A 241 8.89 -6.59 -17.47
N SER A 242 8.13 -7.48 -18.09
CA SER A 242 6.81 -7.17 -18.63
C SER A 242 5.74 -7.39 -17.56
N ILE A 243 4.82 -6.41 -17.43
CA ILE A 243 3.74 -6.43 -16.46
C ILE A 243 2.41 -6.58 -17.19
N GLU A 244 1.70 -7.66 -16.90
CA GLU A 244 0.47 -8.04 -17.61
C GLU A 244 -0.79 -7.29 -17.12
N TRP A 245 -0.66 -6.31 -16.25
CA TRP A 245 -1.83 -5.54 -15.80
C TRP A 245 -2.52 -4.84 -16.97
N ASN A 246 -3.85 -4.90 -16.99
CA ASN A 246 -4.62 -4.19 -18.00
C ASN A 246 -4.74 -2.70 -17.59
N ALA A 247 -4.42 -1.79 -18.51
CA ALA A 247 -4.52 -0.35 -18.26
C ALA A 247 -5.95 0.08 -17.89
N THR A 248 -6.98 -0.60 -18.42
CA THR A 248 -8.39 -0.33 -18.08
C THR A 248 -8.74 -0.72 -16.65
N ALA A 249 -8.02 -1.65 -16.03
CA ALA A 249 -8.26 -2.05 -14.63
C ALA A 249 -8.03 -0.88 -13.64
N ALA A 250 -7.29 0.15 -14.05
CA ALA A 250 -7.10 1.38 -13.28
C ALA A 250 -8.16 2.46 -13.57
N GLU A 251 -9.27 2.12 -14.22
CA GLU A 251 -10.40 3.01 -14.50
C GLU A 251 -11.60 2.65 -13.62
N LYS A 252 -12.53 3.60 -13.42
CA LYS A 252 -13.71 3.39 -12.56
C LYS A 252 -14.78 2.46 -13.17
N GLU A 253 -14.73 2.18 -14.46
CA GLU A 253 -15.64 1.25 -15.18
C GLU A 253 -17.14 1.49 -14.91
N GLY A 254 -17.54 2.74 -14.75
CA GLY A 254 -18.94 3.14 -14.51
C GLY A 254 -19.34 3.24 -13.04
N TYR A 255 -18.47 2.89 -12.10
CA TYR A 255 -18.69 3.14 -10.68
C TYR A 255 -18.42 4.61 -10.32
N ASP A 256 -19.12 5.12 -9.31
CA ASP A 256 -18.91 6.49 -8.84
C ASP A 256 -17.50 6.69 -8.27
N ASP A 257 -17.00 5.69 -7.54
CA ASP A 257 -15.72 5.73 -6.82
C ASP A 257 -14.93 4.43 -7.02
N PHE A 258 -13.59 4.51 -6.92
CA PHE A 258 -12.72 3.33 -6.98
C PHE A 258 -13.01 2.35 -5.83
N MET A 259 -13.23 2.86 -4.63
CA MET A 259 -13.52 2.00 -3.48
C MET A 259 -14.76 1.12 -3.73
N LEU A 260 -15.85 1.67 -4.28
CA LEU A 260 -17.04 0.88 -4.60
C LEU A 260 -16.72 -0.18 -5.65
N LYS A 261 -16.03 0.21 -6.74
CA LYS A 261 -15.58 -0.74 -7.76
C LYS A 261 -14.78 -1.87 -7.12
N GLU A 262 -13.79 -1.55 -6.30
CA GLU A 262 -12.90 -2.52 -5.66
C GLU A 262 -13.63 -3.45 -4.68
N ILE A 263 -14.69 -2.98 -4.00
CA ILE A 263 -15.57 -3.84 -3.21
C ILE A 263 -16.31 -4.83 -4.11
N PHE A 264 -16.84 -4.38 -5.27
CA PHE A 264 -17.56 -5.24 -6.22
C PHE A 264 -16.62 -6.14 -7.05
N GLU A 265 -15.33 -5.82 -7.15
CA GLU A 265 -14.31 -6.65 -7.81
C GLU A 265 -13.83 -7.83 -6.95
N GLN A 266 -14.17 -7.90 -5.67
CA GLN A 266 -13.69 -8.96 -4.77
C GLN A 266 -13.93 -10.38 -5.30
N PRO A 267 -15.06 -10.73 -5.94
CA PRO A 267 -15.24 -12.06 -6.54
C PRO A 267 -14.14 -12.41 -7.54
N THR A 268 -13.76 -11.46 -8.39
CA THR A 268 -12.71 -11.64 -9.40
C THR A 268 -11.33 -11.68 -8.74
N ALA A 269 -11.03 -10.74 -7.81
CA ALA A 269 -9.77 -10.71 -7.09
C ALA A 269 -9.52 -12.03 -6.33
N ILE A 270 -10.53 -12.58 -5.67
CA ILE A 270 -10.44 -13.86 -4.97
C ILE A 270 -10.20 -15.03 -5.95
N ARG A 271 -10.87 -15.04 -7.11
CA ARG A 271 -10.66 -16.06 -8.13
C ARG A 271 -9.21 -16.07 -8.63
N GLU A 272 -8.67 -14.90 -8.92
CA GLU A 272 -7.27 -14.75 -9.37
C GLU A 272 -6.27 -15.10 -8.26
N THR A 273 -6.55 -14.72 -7.02
CA THR A 273 -5.71 -15.07 -5.87
C THR A 273 -5.65 -16.58 -5.64
N ILE A 274 -6.78 -17.27 -5.73
CA ILE A 274 -6.84 -18.74 -5.61
C ILE A 274 -6.04 -19.38 -6.75
N GLY A 275 -6.30 -18.96 -8.00
CA GLY A 275 -5.61 -19.48 -9.19
C GLY A 275 -5.56 -21.01 -9.20
N ALA A 276 -4.39 -21.55 -9.48
CA ALA A 276 -4.13 -23.01 -9.47
C ALA A 276 -3.72 -23.55 -8.09
N LYS A 277 -3.61 -22.69 -7.06
CA LYS A 277 -3.07 -23.09 -5.73
C LYS A 277 -3.96 -24.06 -4.96
N VAL A 278 -5.25 -24.10 -5.26
CA VAL A 278 -6.23 -24.93 -4.54
C VAL A 278 -6.92 -25.91 -5.47
N ASN A 279 -6.80 -27.19 -5.16
CA ASN A 279 -7.53 -28.29 -5.80
C ASN A 279 -8.05 -29.23 -4.71
N VAL A 280 -9.32 -29.66 -4.82
CA VAL A 280 -9.96 -30.53 -3.82
C VAL A 280 -9.32 -31.94 -3.79
N ASN A 281 -8.80 -32.39 -4.94
CA ASN A 281 -8.29 -33.76 -5.11
C ASN A 281 -6.75 -33.87 -4.98
N SER A 282 -6.04 -32.75 -4.78
CA SER A 282 -4.60 -32.72 -4.58
C SER A 282 -4.21 -31.80 -3.42
N LYS A 283 -2.94 -31.83 -3.04
CA LYS A 283 -2.40 -30.86 -2.07
C LYS A 283 -2.40 -29.47 -2.65
N CYS A 284 -2.43 -28.45 -1.77
CA CYS A 284 -2.19 -27.08 -2.16
C CYS A 284 -0.76 -26.92 -2.67
N GLU A 285 -0.57 -26.10 -3.71
CA GLU A 285 0.71 -25.90 -4.37
C GLU A 285 1.07 -24.42 -4.44
N PHE A 286 2.33 -24.12 -4.17
CA PHE A 286 2.94 -22.82 -4.37
C PHE A 286 4.25 -23.05 -5.12
N ASP A 287 4.37 -22.53 -6.32
CA ASP A 287 5.58 -22.68 -7.16
C ASP A 287 6.79 -22.02 -6.48
N GLU A 288 6.54 -20.96 -5.73
CA GLU A 288 7.54 -20.14 -5.06
C GLU A 288 8.07 -20.78 -3.76
N LEU A 289 7.31 -21.66 -3.12
CA LEU A 289 7.63 -22.22 -1.81
C LEU A 289 8.22 -23.61 -1.89
N LYS A 290 9.31 -23.83 -1.15
CA LYS A 290 9.97 -25.15 -1.06
C LYS A 290 10.23 -25.52 0.40
N PHE A 291 9.16 -25.66 1.19
CA PHE A 291 9.28 -26.08 2.58
C PHE A 291 9.23 -27.61 2.72
N THR A 292 10.09 -28.14 3.58
CA THR A 292 10.10 -29.55 3.95
C THR A 292 9.40 -29.77 5.29
N LYS A 293 8.96 -31.01 5.54
CA LYS A 293 8.37 -31.38 6.83
C LYS A 293 9.35 -31.17 7.97
N GLU A 294 10.62 -31.50 7.76
CA GLU A 294 11.68 -31.37 8.76
C GLU A 294 11.84 -29.90 9.17
N TYR A 295 11.87 -28.95 8.21
CA TYR A 295 11.99 -27.54 8.52
C TYR A 295 10.75 -27.03 9.26
N LEU A 296 9.54 -27.29 8.75
CA LEU A 296 8.31 -26.82 9.41
C LEU A 296 8.14 -27.40 10.82
N SER A 297 8.56 -28.67 11.02
CA SER A 297 8.52 -29.31 12.36
C SER A 297 9.59 -28.78 13.31
N SER A 298 10.64 -28.14 12.81
CA SER A 298 11.71 -27.55 13.63
C SER A 298 11.36 -26.14 14.13
N LEU A 299 10.30 -25.52 13.60
CA LEU A 299 9.90 -24.18 13.97
C LEU A 299 9.38 -24.11 15.40
N ASN A 300 9.91 -23.18 16.15
CA ASN A 300 9.41 -22.83 17.49
C ASN A 300 8.23 -21.86 17.38
N LYS A 301 8.22 -20.99 16.37
CA LYS A 301 7.24 -19.92 16.23
C LYS A 301 7.14 -19.43 14.78
N ILE A 302 5.96 -18.89 14.44
CA ILE A 302 5.74 -18.07 13.27
C ILE A 302 5.41 -16.64 13.72
N TYR A 303 6.05 -15.63 13.14
CA TYR A 303 5.60 -14.25 13.22
C TYR A 303 4.87 -13.85 11.93
N ILE A 304 3.77 -13.12 12.07
CA ILE A 304 3.10 -12.42 10.97
C ILE A 304 3.23 -10.94 11.28
N VAL A 305 3.95 -10.20 10.43
CA VAL A 305 4.30 -8.80 10.70
C VAL A 305 3.75 -7.92 9.59
N ALA A 306 2.97 -6.90 9.95
CA ALA A 306 2.31 -6.02 9.00
C ALA A 306 1.85 -4.70 9.65
N CYS A 307 1.28 -3.80 8.85
CA CYS A 307 0.65 -2.55 9.31
C CYS A 307 -0.83 -2.51 8.91
N GLY A 308 -1.68 -1.88 9.74
CA GLY A 308 -3.07 -1.55 9.42
C GLY A 308 -3.91 -2.74 8.96
N THR A 309 -4.60 -2.60 7.85
CA THR A 309 -5.46 -3.63 7.24
C THR A 309 -4.73 -4.97 7.01
N ALA A 310 -3.47 -4.93 6.58
CA ALA A 310 -2.68 -6.14 6.38
C ALA A 310 -2.40 -6.87 7.71
N MET A 311 -2.21 -6.14 8.83
CA MET A 311 -2.07 -6.74 10.15
C MET A 311 -3.38 -7.44 10.56
N HIS A 312 -4.55 -6.86 10.26
CA HIS A 312 -5.84 -7.52 10.52
C HIS A 312 -6.03 -8.79 9.68
N ALA A 313 -5.55 -8.83 8.44
CA ALA A 313 -5.48 -10.05 7.66
C ALA A 313 -4.54 -11.09 8.31
N GLY A 314 -3.43 -10.62 8.89
CA GLY A 314 -2.52 -11.46 9.68
C GLY A 314 -3.19 -12.10 10.90
N LEU A 315 -4.12 -11.42 11.58
CA LEU A 315 -4.87 -11.99 12.71
C LEU A 315 -5.74 -13.18 12.29
N THR A 316 -6.36 -13.12 11.11
CA THR A 316 -7.11 -14.27 10.57
C THR A 316 -6.16 -15.40 10.17
N GLY A 317 -5.01 -15.07 9.59
CA GLY A 317 -3.94 -16.01 9.25
C GLY A 317 -3.39 -16.75 10.47
N LYS A 318 -3.16 -16.03 11.58
CA LYS A 318 -2.79 -16.64 12.87
C LYS A 318 -3.76 -17.72 13.29
N ASN A 319 -5.08 -17.40 13.27
CA ASN A 319 -6.10 -18.37 13.65
C ASN A 319 -6.02 -19.64 12.78
N SER A 320 -5.84 -19.49 11.48
CA SER A 320 -5.72 -20.60 10.54
C SER A 320 -4.47 -21.44 10.80
N ILE A 321 -3.30 -20.81 10.94
CA ILE A 321 -2.04 -21.52 11.20
C ILE A 321 -2.06 -22.24 12.54
N GLU A 322 -2.46 -21.59 13.62
CA GLU A 322 -2.50 -22.23 14.96
C GLU A 322 -3.46 -23.40 15.02
N LYS A 323 -4.65 -23.30 14.39
CA LYS A 323 -5.62 -24.38 14.37
C LYS A 323 -5.21 -25.55 13.47
N LEU A 324 -4.68 -25.28 12.28
CA LEU A 324 -4.37 -26.31 11.28
C LEU A 324 -2.97 -26.89 11.43
N CYS A 325 -1.96 -26.05 11.73
CA CYS A 325 -0.56 -26.46 11.78
C CYS A 325 -0.06 -26.75 13.19
N ARG A 326 -0.74 -26.25 14.22
CA ARG A 326 -0.35 -26.36 15.64
C ARG A 326 1.02 -25.73 15.95
N ILE A 327 1.43 -24.72 15.17
CA ILE A 327 2.63 -23.93 15.40
C ILE A 327 2.22 -22.62 16.10
N PRO A 328 2.84 -22.24 17.22
CA PRO A 328 2.60 -20.97 17.89
C PRO A 328 2.82 -19.81 16.91
N THR A 329 1.86 -18.92 16.79
CA THR A 329 1.89 -17.82 15.83
C THR A 329 1.58 -16.51 16.54
N GLU A 330 2.38 -15.49 16.28
CA GLU A 330 2.21 -14.16 16.84
C GLU A 330 2.04 -13.15 15.70
N VAL A 331 1.08 -12.24 15.84
CA VAL A 331 0.88 -11.13 14.90
C VAL A 331 1.39 -9.86 15.54
N ASP A 332 2.22 -9.11 14.83
CA ASP A 332 2.81 -7.89 15.35
C ASP A 332 2.71 -6.72 14.36
N ILE A 333 2.65 -5.52 14.89
CA ILE A 333 2.69 -4.28 14.13
C ILE A 333 4.15 -4.02 13.74
N ALA A 334 4.41 -3.79 12.45
CA ALA A 334 5.78 -3.70 11.95
C ALA A 334 6.62 -2.58 12.59
N SER A 335 6.02 -1.41 12.88
CA SER A 335 6.69 -0.31 13.57
C SER A 335 7.15 -0.69 14.97
N GLU A 336 6.35 -1.49 15.71
CA GLU A 336 6.68 -1.93 17.07
C GLU A 336 7.64 -3.12 17.07
N PHE A 337 7.44 -4.06 16.13
CA PHE A 337 8.27 -5.25 15.99
C PHE A 337 9.75 -4.93 15.90
N ARG A 338 10.12 -3.94 15.08
CA ARG A 338 11.51 -3.61 14.81
C ARG A 338 12.25 -3.00 16.02
N TYR A 339 11.53 -2.32 16.93
CA TYR A 339 12.15 -1.61 18.07
C TYR A 339 12.11 -2.36 19.40
N ARG A 340 11.24 -3.37 19.52
CA ARG A 340 11.10 -4.16 20.75
C ARG A 340 12.13 -5.28 20.92
N ASP A 341 13.14 -5.37 20.03
CA ASP A 341 14.12 -6.47 19.99
C ASP A 341 13.44 -7.85 19.97
N PRO A 342 12.75 -8.22 18.88
CA PRO A 342 11.95 -9.43 18.81
C PRO A 342 12.81 -10.69 18.98
N ILE A 343 12.23 -11.71 19.65
CA ILE A 343 12.87 -13.02 19.80
C ILE A 343 12.71 -13.79 18.49
N VAL A 344 13.71 -13.66 17.64
CA VAL A 344 13.77 -14.24 16.29
C VAL A 344 15.12 -14.97 16.14
N ASP A 345 15.08 -16.16 15.56
CA ASP A 345 16.23 -17.03 15.30
C ASP A 345 16.00 -17.87 14.03
N ASP A 346 16.90 -18.82 13.76
CA ASP A 346 16.83 -19.75 12.62
C ASP A 346 15.69 -20.79 12.70
N LYS A 347 15.01 -20.90 13.87
CA LYS A 347 13.80 -21.69 14.08
C LYS A 347 12.53 -20.86 14.06
N THR A 348 12.61 -19.65 13.57
CA THR A 348 11.50 -18.72 13.42
C THR A 348 11.21 -18.52 11.92
N LEU A 349 9.94 -18.60 11.53
CA LEU A 349 9.47 -18.19 10.21
C LEU A 349 8.75 -16.85 10.35
N CYS A 350 9.16 -15.85 9.56
CA CYS A 350 8.50 -14.55 9.56
C CYS A 350 7.74 -14.34 8.24
N ILE A 351 6.44 -14.04 8.34
CA ILE A 351 5.55 -13.76 7.21
C ILE A 351 5.21 -12.27 7.24
N PHE A 352 5.50 -11.56 6.15
CA PHE A 352 5.29 -10.12 6.02
C PHE A 352 4.18 -9.86 5.02
N LEU A 353 3.13 -9.13 5.44
CA LEU A 353 2.02 -8.74 4.56
C LEU A 353 2.08 -7.25 4.25
N SER A 354 2.06 -6.92 2.97
CA SER A 354 1.98 -5.54 2.49
C SER A 354 1.30 -5.50 1.13
N GLN A 355 0.19 -4.76 0.99
CA GLN A 355 -0.50 -4.65 -0.31
C GLN A 355 0.43 -4.08 -1.39
N SER A 356 1.13 -2.98 -1.10
CA SER A 356 2.04 -2.32 -2.03
C SER A 356 3.43 -2.97 -2.10
N GLY A 357 3.83 -3.68 -1.03
CA GLY A 357 5.20 -4.16 -0.86
C GLY A 357 6.25 -3.05 -0.66
N GLU A 358 5.79 -1.82 -0.36
CA GLU A 358 6.64 -0.63 -0.20
C GLU A 358 6.48 0.03 1.19
N THR A 359 5.84 -0.64 2.15
CA THR A 359 5.65 -0.12 3.50
C THR A 359 6.98 -0.13 4.25
N ALA A 360 7.50 1.05 4.60
CA ALA A 360 8.84 1.22 5.19
C ALA A 360 9.06 0.35 6.42
N ASP A 361 8.16 0.43 7.41
CA ASP A 361 8.26 -0.36 8.64
C ASP A 361 8.26 -1.87 8.36
N THR A 362 7.42 -2.33 7.41
CA THR A 362 7.32 -3.76 7.08
C THR A 362 8.61 -4.27 6.42
N ILE A 363 9.21 -3.47 5.51
CA ILE A 363 10.49 -3.80 4.87
C ILE A 363 11.62 -3.82 5.91
N ALA A 364 11.66 -2.84 6.80
CA ALA A 364 12.68 -2.78 7.85
C ALA A 364 12.56 -3.94 8.85
N ALA A 365 11.33 -4.32 9.23
CA ALA A 365 11.07 -5.49 10.07
C ALA A 365 11.52 -6.80 9.38
N LEU A 366 11.35 -6.90 8.06
CA LEU A 366 11.83 -8.04 7.27
C LEU A 366 13.35 -8.11 7.27
N LYS A 367 14.04 -7.01 6.97
CA LYS A 367 15.51 -6.94 6.99
C LYS A 367 16.05 -7.35 8.37
N LEU A 368 15.49 -6.81 9.45
CA LEU A 368 15.85 -7.20 10.83
C LEU A 368 15.66 -8.70 11.09
N SER A 369 14.56 -9.28 10.62
CA SER A 369 14.31 -10.72 10.83
C SER A 369 15.33 -11.60 10.11
N LYS A 370 15.74 -11.22 8.90
CA LYS A 370 16.82 -11.90 8.15
C LYS A 370 18.17 -11.78 8.85
N GLU A 371 18.53 -10.58 9.35
CA GLU A 371 19.75 -10.36 10.12
C GLU A 371 19.81 -11.25 11.37
N LYS A 372 18.65 -11.53 11.99
CA LYS A 372 18.52 -12.44 13.14
C LYS A 372 18.45 -13.93 12.75
N GLY A 373 18.51 -14.26 11.45
CA GLY A 373 18.58 -15.64 10.94
C GLY A 373 17.25 -16.30 10.59
N ALA A 374 16.09 -15.61 10.71
CA ALA A 374 14.80 -16.16 10.32
C ALA A 374 14.67 -16.30 8.81
N LYS A 375 13.92 -17.32 8.34
CA LYS A 375 13.42 -17.34 6.98
C LYS A 375 12.21 -16.43 6.84
N THR A 376 12.07 -15.81 5.67
CA THR A 376 11.08 -14.78 5.42
C THR A 376 10.21 -15.10 4.22
N ILE A 377 8.89 -14.85 4.36
CA ILE A 377 7.91 -14.88 3.26
C ILE A 377 7.31 -13.49 3.14
N ALA A 378 7.33 -12.88 1.96
CA ALA A 378 6.57 -11.69 1.64
C ALA A 378 5.28 -12.06 0.90
N ILE A 379 4.15 -11.49 1.35
CA ILE A 379 2.85 -11.59 0.66
C ILE A 379 2.45 -10.19 0.23
N THR A 380 2.39 -9.96 -1.09
CA THR A 380 2.13 -8.64 -1.66
C THR A 380 1.28 -8.74 -2.93
N ASN A 381 0.72 -7.60 -3.36
CA ASN A 381 -0.01 -7.53 -4.63
C ASN A 381 0.85 -7.00 -5.78
N VAL A 382 1.93 -6.25 -5.47
CA VAL A 382 2.75 -5.58 -6.49
C VAL A 382 3.99 -6.41 -6.82
N ILE A 383 4.05 -6.89 -8.05
CA ILE A 383 5.18 -7.66 -8.57
C ILE A 383 6.42 -6.78 -8.61
N GLY A 384 7.56 -7.32 -8.13
CA GLY A 384 8.85 -6.63 -8.14
C GLY A 384 8.97 -5.48 -7.14
N SER A 385 8.02 -5.37 -6.19
CA SER A 385 8.09 -4.40 -5.09
C SER A 385 9.31 -4.64 -4.18
N SER A 386 9.68 -3.62 -3.40
CA SER A 386 10.89 -3.66 -2.55
C SER A 386 10.90 -4.86 -1.59
N ILE A 387 9.75 -5.17 -0.97
CA ILE A 387 9.66 -6.29 -0.03
C ILE A 387 9.97 -7.64 -0.70
N THR A 388 9.63 -7.80 -2.00
CA THR A 388 9.84 -9.06 -2.72
C THR A 388 11.29 -9.29 -3.12
N ARG A 389 12.08 -8.23 -3.21
CA ARG A 389 13.53 -8.31 -3.45
C ARG A 389 14.31 -8.65 -2.19
N GLU A 390 13.76 -8.32 -1.03
CA GLU A 390 14.38 -8.57 0.27
C GLU A 390 14.03 -9.93 0.86
N ALA A 391 12.83 -10.45 0.63
CA ALA A 391 12.35 -11.70 1.20
C ALA A 391 13.02 -12.93 0.57
N ASP A 392 13.10 -14.02 1.34
CA ASP A 392 13.59 -15.32 0.82
C ASP A 392 12.57 -15.96 -0.12
N TYR A 393 11.27 -15.75 0.14
CA TYR A 393 10.15 -16.21 -0.65
C TYR A 393 9.14 -15.08 -0.85
N SER A 394 8.53 -15.00 -2.04
CA SER A 394 7.52 -13.99 -2.34
C SER A 394 6.29 -14.64 -2.98
N ILE A 395 5.12 -14.32 -2.45
CA ILE A 395 3.82 -14.80 -2.94
C ILE A 395 2.97 -13.59 -3.32
N TYR A 396 2.31 -13.66 -4.47
CA TYR A 396 1.48 -12.58 -4.97
C TYR A 396 -0.01 -12.88 -4.82
N THR A 397 -0.78 -11.86 -4.41
CA THR A 397 -2.23 -11.97 -4.28
C THR A 397 -2.96 -11.92 -5.61
N HIS A 398 -2.36 -11.32 -6.66
CA HIS A 398 -2.97 -11.14 -7.99
C HIS A 398 -4.36 -10.47 -7.96
N ALA A 399 -4.59 -9.58 -6.98
CA ALA A 399 -5.87 -8.89 -6.80
C ALA A 399 -6.13 -7.77 -7.83
N GLY A 400 -5.20 -7.57 -8.77
CA GLY A 400 -5.22 -6.42 -9.67
C GLY A 400 -4.88 -5.09 -8.96
N PRO A 401 -4.86 -3.96 -9.67
CA PRO A 401 -4.56 -2.67 -9.06
C PRO A 401 -5.66 -2.26 -8.08
N GLU A 402 -5.26 -1.75 -6.91
CA GLU A 402 -6.14 -1.18 -5.89
C GLU A 402 -5.76 0.27 -5.68
N ILE A 403 -6.65 1.19 -6.05
CA ILE A 403 -6.42 2.63 -6.16
C ILE A 403 -6.94 3.40 -4.96
N ALA A 404 -8.13 3.03 -4.44
CA ALA A 404 -8.69 3.66 -3.25
C ALA A 404 -7.71 3.55 -2.07
N VAL A 405 -7.55 4.62 -1.30
CA VAL A 405 -6.60 4.65 -0.18
C VAL A 405 -6.95 3.58 0.86
N ALA A 406 -8.22 3.49 1.24
CA ALA A 406 -8.71 2.44 2.13
C ALA A 406 -8.75 1.09 1.40
N SER A 407 -8.01 0.11 1.90
CA SER A 407 -7.89 -1.22 1.28
C SER A 407 -9.16 -2.06 1.47
N THR A 408 -9.60 -2.74 0.41
CA THR A 408 -10.79 -3.61 0.41
C THR A 408 -10.49 -4.98 -0.19
N LYS A 409 -10.35 -5.10 -1.50
CA LYS A 409 -10.08 -6.38 -2.19
C LYS A 409 -8.70 -6.96 -1.84
N ALA A 410 -7.71 -6.12 -1.55
CA ALA A 410 -6.41 -6.62 -1.11
C ALA A 410 -6.49 -7.31 0.26
N TYR A 411 -7.32 -6.80 1.19
CA TYR A 411 -7.56 -7.45 2.47
C TYR A 411 -8.12 -8.87 2.28
N THR A 412 -9.23 -9.01 1.53
CA THR A 412 -9.85 -10.32 1.32
C THR A 412 -8.94 -11.29 0.58
N SER A 413 -8.13 -10.79 -0.36
CA SER A 413 -7.10 -11.57 -1.06
C SER A 413 -5.99 -12.04 -0.11
N GLN A 414 -5.53 -11.19 0.81
CA GLN A 414 -4.55 -11.58 1.84
C GLN A 414 -5.13 -12.63 2.79
N VAL A 415 -6.38 -12.48 3.22
CA VAL A 415 -7.03 -13.44 4.13
C VAL A 415 -7.15 -14.83 3.48
N VAL A 416 -7.62 -14.90 2.22
CA VAL A 416 -7.73 -16.19 1.53
C VAL A 416 -6.36 -16.83 1.31
N LEU A 417 -5.36 -16.04 0.94
CA LEU A 417 -4.00 -16.52 0.69
C LEU A 417 -3.34 -17.05 1.97
N MET A 418 -3.54 -16.37 3.10
CA MET A 418 -3.09 -16.85 4.42
C MET A 418 -3.76 -18.16 4.81
N THR A 419 -5.05 -18.34 4.48
CA THR A 419 -5.75 -19.61 4.73
C THR A 419 -5.22 -20.73 3.84
N ILE A 420 -4.95 -20.46 2.56
CA ILE A 420 -4.34 -21.44 1.63
C ILE A 420 -2.94 -21.84 2.11
N LEU A 421 -2.15 -20.87 2.58
CA LEU A 421 -0.80 -21.12 3.13
C LEU A 421 -0.87 -22.00 4.40
N ALA A 422 -1.85 -21.77 5.26
CA ALA A 422 -2.05 -22.62 6.45
C ALA A 422 -2.44 -24.05 6.06
N ILE A 423 -3.27 -24.25 5.02
CA ILE A 423 -3.58 -25.59 4.48
C ILE A 423 -2.31 -26.25 3.93
N TYR A 424 -1.53 -25.54 3.13
CA TYR A 424 -0.27 -26.02 2.56
C TYR A 424 0.70 -26.51 3.65
N PHE A 425 0.89 -25.73 4.72
CA PHE A 425 1.73 -26.13 5.84
C PHE A 425 1.15 -27.34 6.59
N ALA A 426 -0.17 -27.37 6.83
CA ALA A 426 -0.83 -28.48 7.52
C ALA A 426 -0.71 -29.79 6.72
N GLU A 427 -0.79 -29.74 5.39
CA GLU A 427 -0.63 -30.91 4.50
C GLU A 427 0.81 -31.46 4.50
N ILE A 428 1.82 -30.58 4.60
CA ILE A 428 3.22 -31.00 4.72
C ILE A 428 3.46 -31.66 6.09
N LEU A 429 2.95 -31.03 7.16
CA LEU A 429 3.13 -31.48 8.53
C LEU A 429 2.31 -32.75 8.85
N GLY A 430 1.14 -32.87 8.24
CA GLY A 430 0.15 -33.94 8.57
C GLY A 430 -0.53 -33.70 9.92
N THR A 431 -0.82 -32.45 10.28
CA THR A 431 -1.34 -32.03 11.59
C THR A 431 -2.85 -31.86 11.64
N SER A 432 -3.53 -31.90 10.50
CA SER A 432 -4.98 -31.73 10.38
C SER A 432 -5.63 -32.91 9.66
N ASP A 433 -6.89 -33.18 9.99
CA ASP A 433 -7.68 -34.19 9.31
C ASP A 433 -7.88 -33.84 7.83
N GLU A 434 -7.68 -34.81 6.94
CA GLU A 434 -7.83 -34.62 5.50
C GLU A 434 -9.25 -34.14 5.12
N SER A 435 -10.28 -34.69 5.77
CA SER A 435 -11.67 -34.29 5.54
C SER A 435 -11.93 -32.82 5.87
N LEU A 436 -11.30 -32.27 6.92
CA LEU A 436 -11.37 -30.87 7.27
C LEU A 436 -10.69 -30.00 6.20
N LEU A 437 -9.49 -30.39 5.75
CA LEU A 437 -8.77 -29.64 4.74
C LEU A 437 -9.54 -29.64 3.40
N VAL A 438 -10.15 -30.77 3.01
CA VAL A 438 -11.02 -30.87 1.83
C VAL A 438 -12.23 -29.94 1.95
N ASP A 439 -12.88 -29.87 3.10
CA ASP A 439 -14.03 -28.99 3.34
C ASP A 439 -13.63 -27.50 3.23
N ILE A 440 -12.49 -27.11 3.82
CA ILE A 440 -11.98 -25.75 3.70
C ILE A 440 -11.67 -25.41 2.24
N LYS A 441 -11.02 -26.31 1.48
CA LYS A 441 -10.72 -26.12 0.06
C LYS A 441 -11.99 -25.93 -0.78
N LYS A 442 -13.04 -26.72 -0.55
CA LYS A 442 -14.34 -26.55 -1.21
C LYS A 442 -14.90 -25.17 -0.92
N SER A 443 -14.88 -24.77 0.36
CA SER A 443 -15.38 -23.47 0.80
C SER A 443 -14.59 -22.31 0.16
N ILE A 444 -13.27 -22.44 -0.02
CA ILE A 444 -12.44 -21.47 -0.74
C ILE A 444 -12.87 -21.35 -2.21
N LEU A 445 -13.08 -22.46 -2.90
CA LEU A 445 -13.47 -22.44 -4.32
C LEU A 445 -14.88 -21.85 -4.54
N GLU A 446 -15.74 -21.90 -3.55
CA GLU A 446 -17.08 -21.30 -3.57
C GLU A 446 -17.09 -19.80 -3.26
N LEU A 447 -16.01 -19.24 -2.69
CA LEU A 447 -15.96 -17.84 -2.25
C LEU A 447 -16.36 -16.83 -3.31
N PRO A 448 -15.88 -16.89 -4.56
CA PRO A 448 -16.26 -15.88 -5.56
C PRO A 448 -17.78 -15.77 -5.72
N LYS A 449 -18.47 -16.90 -5.78
CA LYS A 449 -19.94 -16.92 -5.90
C LYS A 449 -20.63 -16.43 -4.63
N LYS A 450 -20.16 -16.84 -3.47
CA LYS A 450 -20.71 -16.42 -2.17
C LYS A 450 -20.53 -14.91 -1.94
N ILE A 451 -19.41 -14.31 -2.38
CA ILE A 451 -19.21 -12.85 -2.32
C ILE A 451 -20.21 -12.13 -3.22
N GLU A 452 -20.47 -12.62 -4.46
CA GLU A 452 -21.52 -12.08 -5.32
C GLU A 452 -22.91 -12.08 -4.63
N ASP A 453 -23.19 -13.11 -3.85
CA ASP A 453 -24.45 -13.21 -3.11
C ASP A 453 -24.46 -12.24 -1.90
N VAL A 454 -23.34 -12.06 -1.19
CA VAL A 454 -23.23 -11.08 -0.10
C VAL A 454 -23.38 -9.65 -0.62
N LEU A 455 -22.82 -9.31 -1.77
CA LEU A 455 -22.92 -7.96 -2.37
C LEU A 455 -24.37 -7.51 -2.60
N LYS A 456 -25.33 -8.43 -2.66
CA LYS A 456 -26.76 -8.10 -2.78
C LYS A 456 -27.33 -7.41 -1.53
N CYS A 457 -26.61 -7.42 -0.40
CA CYS A 457 -27.02 -6.70 0.82
C CYS A 457 -26.83 -5.17 0.71
N ASP A 458 -26.27 -4.66 -0.38
CA ASP A 458 -25.90 -3.26 -0.57
C ASP A 458 -27.04 -2.28 -0.26
N GLU A 459 -28.27 -2.56 -0.72
CA GLU A 459 -29.43 -1.72 -0.44
C GLU A 459 -29.81 -1.69 1.06
N GLU A 460 -29.73 -2.83 1.74
CA GLU A 460 -30.05 -2.93 3.16
C GLU A 460 -29.00 -2.21 4.01
N VAL A 461 -27.72 -2.37 3.67
CA VAL A 461 -26.62 -1.67 4.30
C VAL A 461 -26.74 -0.16 4.08
N THR A 462 -27.11 0.29 2.87
CA THR A 462 -27.35 1.70 2.56
C THR A 462 -28.45 2.28 3.45
N LYS A 463 -29.57 1.55 3.64
CA LYS A 463 -30.66 1.99 4.52
C LYS A 463 -30.22 2.17 5.96
N PHE A 464 -29.35 1.30 6.45
CA PHE A 464 -28.80 1.43 7.80
C PHE A 464 -27.79 2.57 7.90
N ALA A 465 -26.89 2.72 6.91
CA ALA A 465 -25.93 3.81 6.83
C ALA A 465 -26.60 5.19 6.95
N LYS A 466 -27.74 5.40 6.24
CA LYS A 466 -28.54 6.63 6.33
C LYS A 466 -29.09 6.94 7.72
N LYS A 467 -29.24 5.94 8.59
CA LYS A 467 -29.71 6.12 9.96
C LYS A 467 -28.60 6.54 10.93
N ILE A 468 -27.34 6.16 10.63
CA ILE A 468 -26.23 6.30 11.57
C ILE A 468 -25.09 7.21 11.09
N TYR A 469 -25.16 7.80 9.89
CA TYR A 469 -24.04 8.60 9.32
C TYR A 469 -23.64 9.83 10.16
N GLN A 470 -24.52 10.31 11.03
CA GLN A 470 -24.27 11.44 11.94
C GLN A 470 -23.76 11.02 13.32
N GLU A 471 -23.67 9.72 13.59
CA GLU A 471 -23.11 9.22 14.84
C GLU A 471 -21.66 9.69 15.01
N LYS A 472 -21.24 9.87 16.27
CA LYS A 472 -19.87 10.26 16.60
C LYS A 472 -19.01 9.06 16.94
N ASP A 473 -19.62 8.07 17.58
CA ASP A 473 -18.98 6.89 18.09
C ASP A 473 -19.75 5.62 17.63
N VAL A 474 -19.02 4.62 17.17
CA VAL A 474 -19.55 3.32 16.75
C VAL A 474 -18.66 2.22 17.30
N PHE A 475 -19.26 1.19 17.90
CA PHE A 475 -18.55 0.06 18.46
C PHE A 475 -18.70 -1.18 17.59
N PHE A 476 -17.61 -1.93 17.45
CA PHE A 476 -17.59 -3.19 16.72
C PHE A 476 -17.29 -4.33 17.68
N LEU A 477 -18.06 -5.41 17.64
CA LEU A 477 -17.93 -6.56 18.53
C LEU A 477 -17.82 -7.86 17.76
N GLY A 478 -16.84 -8.69 18.13
CA GLY A 478 -16.68 -10.04 17.62
C GLY A 478 -16.03 -10.96 18.66
N ARG A 479 -16.03 -12.28 18.40
CA ARG A 479 -15.29 -13.27 19.19
C ARG A 479 -14.49 -14.19 18.30
N GLY A 480 -13.31 -14.61 18.77
CA GLY A 480 -12.43 -15.47 17.98
C GLY A 480 -12.04 -14.82 16.67
N ILE A 481 -12.27 -15.50 15.55
CA ILE A 481 -11.93 -14.98 14.22
C ILE A 481 -12.78 -13.75 13.83
N ASP A 482 -14.01 -13.66 14.34
CA ASP A 482 -14.91 -12.53 14.08
C ASP A 482 -14.41 -11.22 14.71
N GLU A 483 -13.58 -11.30 15.74
CA GLU A 483 -12.95 -10.12 16.36
C GLU A 483 -11.95 -9.44 15.40
N ALA A 484 -11.19 -10.24 14.64
CA ALA A 484 -10.28 -9.71 13.61
C ALA A 484 -11.06 -8.97 12.51
N VAL A 485 -12.22 -9.47 12.11
CA VAL A 485 -13.11 -8.81 11.13
C VAL A 485 -13.70 -7.53 11.71
N ALA A 486 -14.12 -7.55 12.97
CA ALA A 486 -14.66 -6.38 13.67
C ALA A 486 -13.61 -5.26 13.74
N ARG A 487 -12.32 -5.57 13.98
CA ARG A 487 -11.20 -4.61 13.90
C ARG A 487 -11.09 -3.99 12.53
N GLU A 488 -11.14 -4.80 11.48
CA GLU A 488 -11.03 -4.30 10.11
C GLU A 488 -12.23 -3.42 9.73
N GLY A 489 -13.46 -3.82 10.09
CA GLY A 489 -14.67 -3.01 9.87
C GLY A 489 -14.59 -1.66 10.58
N SER A 490 -14.13 -1.64 11.83
CA SER A 490 -13.87 -0.42 12.60
C SER A 490 -12.82 0.46 11.92
N LEU A 491 -11.72 -0.13 11.43
CA LEU A 491 -10.68 0.63 10.71
C LEU A 491 -11.26 1.27 9.43
N LYS A 492 -11.99 0.53 8.61
CA LYS A 492 -12.62 1.08 7.40
C LYS A 492 -13.55 2.25 7.71
N LEU A 493 -14.36 2.12 8.74
CA LEU A 493 -15.28 3.20 9.13
C LEU A 493 -14.52 4.46 9.51
N LYS A 494 -13.53 4.38 10.38
CA LYS A 494 -12.77 5.57 10.83
C LYS A 494 -11.93 6.20 9.73
N GLU A 495 -11.37 5.43 8.83
CA GLU A 495 -10.51 5.92 7.74
C GLU A 495 -11.25 6.85 6.78
N ILE A 496 -12.47 6.50 6.39
CA ILE A 496 -13.17 7.20 5.31
C ILE A 496 -14.34 8.05 5.77
N SER A 497 -14.97 7.73 6.91
CA SER A 497 -16.11 8.50 7.44
C SER A 497 -15.73 9.50 8.52
N TYR A 498 -14.53 9.35 9.12
CA TYR A 498 -14.03 10.11 10.26
C TYR A 498 -14.91 9.99 11.52
N ILE A 499 -15.76 8.97 11.58
CA ILE A 499 -16.46 8.58 12.79
C ILE A 499 -15.45 7.86 13.69
N HIS A 500 -15.38 8.26 14.97
CA HIS A 500 -14.61 7.49 15.93
C HIS A 500 -15.23 6.11 16.09
N SER A 501 -14.43 5.07 15.93
CA SER A 501 -14.92 3.70 16.11
C SER A 501 -13.86 2.84 16.78
N GLU A 502 -14.32 1.94 17.65
CA GLU A 502 -13.48 0.98 18.33
C GLU A 502 -14.01 -0.44 18.19
N SER A 503 -13.10 -1.39 18.17
CA SER A 503 -13.43 -2.80 18.17
C SER A 503 -12.98 -3.47 19.46
N TYR A 504 -13.83 -4.30 20.01
CA TYR A 504 -13.54 -5.08 21.21
C TYR A 504 -13.87 -6.56 21.00
N PRO A 505 -13.07 -7.46 21.58
CA PRO A 505 -13.55 -8.81 21.84
C PRO A 505 -14.84 -8.72 22.66
N ALA A 506 -15.95 -9.28 22.16
CA ALA A 506 -17.26 -9.04 22.76
C ALA A 506 -17.34 -9.38 24.26
N GLY A 507 -16.53 -10.34 24.71
CA GLY A 507 -16.44 -10.68 26.13
C GLY A 507 -15.69 -9.66 26.97
N GLU A 508 -14.74 -8.94 26.37
CA GLU A 508 -13.90 -7.94 27.05
C GLU A 508 -14.64 -6.62 27.30
N LEU A 509 -15.71 -6.35 26.55
CA LEU A 509 -16.50 -5.13 26.69
C LEU A 509 -16.94 -4.88 28.15
N LYS A 510 -17.26 -5.93 28.90
CA LYS A 510 -17.70 -5.85 30.32
C LYS A 510 -16.62 -5.35 31.28
N HIS A 511 -15.34 -5.44 30.89
CA HIS A 511 -14.21 -5.14 31.76
C HIS A 511 -13.80 -3.64 31.71
N GLY A 512 -14.70 -2.79 31.21
CA GLY A 512 -14.51 -1.33 31.20
C GLY A 512 -15.35 -0.63 30.14
N SER A 513 -15.15 -0.98 28.89
CA SER A 513 -15.68 -0.24 27.73
C SER A 513 -17.21 -0.23 27.64
N ILE A 514 -17.91 -1.12 28.30
CA ILE A 514 -19.37 -1.12 28.39
C ILE A 514 -19.92 0.16 29.04
N ALA A 515 -19.08 0.88 29.79
CA ALA A 515 -19.42 2.17 30.38
C ALA A 515 -19.70 3.26 29.32
N LEU A 516 -19.22 3.06 28.08
CA LEU A 516 -19.45 3.96 26.95
C LEU A 516 -20.77 3.69 26.22
N ILE A 517 -21.44 2.59 26.56
CA ILE A 517 -22.71 2.21 25.91
C ILE A 517 -23.86 2.94 26.61
N GLU A 518 -24.45 3.86 25.90
CA GLU A 518 -25.64 4.61 26.31
C GLU A 518 -26.76 4.53 25.25
N ASN A 519 -27.92 5.08 25.57
CA ASN A 519 -29.07 5.03 24.69
C ASN A 519 -28.78 5.67 23.32
N GLY A 520 -28.98 4.91 22.27
CA GLY A 520 -28.80 5.33 20.88
C GLY A 520 -27.41 5.09 20.29
N VAL A 521 -26.41 4.69 21.08
CA VAL A 521 -25.08 4.31 20.57
C VAL A 521 -25.20 3.14 19.60
N THR A 522 -24.46 3.20 18.50
CA THR A 522 -24.46 2.14 17.47
C THR A 522 -23.41 1.08 17.80
N VAL A 523 -23.86 -0.18 17.81
CA VAL A 523 -23.02 -1.37 18.00
C VAL A 523 -23.19 -2.31 16.80
N ILE A 524 -22.06 -2.69 16.19
CA ILE A 524 -22.00 -3.59 15.04
C ILE A 524 -21.41 -4.92 15.51
N GLY A 525 -22.16 -6.01 15.34
CA GLY A 525 -21.77 -7.36 15.73
C GLY A 525 -21.39 -8.24 14.55
N VAL A 526 -20.28 -8.98 14.65
CA VAL A 526 -19.93 -10.06 13.71
C VAL A 526 -20.08 -11.40 14.42
N MET A 527 -20.86 -12.31 13.84
CA MET A 527 -21.25 -13.58 14.46
C MET A 527 -21.28 -14.72 13.43
N THR A 528 -20.10 -15.24 13.05
CA THR A 528 -19.98 -16.31 12.05
C THR A 528 -19.48 -17.64 12.63
N ASP A 529 -18.83 -17.63 13.78
CA ASP A 529 -18.34 -18.83 14.45
C ASP A 529 -19.49 -19.54 15.21
N LYS A 530 -19.88 -20.72 14.73
CA LYS A 530 -20.98 -21.51 15.30
C LYS A 530 -20.79 -21.87 16.79
N ASP A 531 -19.55 -22.03 17.24
CA ASP A 531 -19.23 -22.41 18.60
C ASP A 531 -19.28 -21.20 19.55
N LEU A 532 -19.17 -19.98 19.00
CA LEU A 532 -19.13 -18.73 19.76
C LEU A 532 -20.40 -17.88 19.63
N VAL A 533 -21.28 -18.15 18.64
CA VAL A 533 -22.45 -17.33 18.34
C VAL A 533 -23.34 -17.08 19.55
N LYS A 534 -23.65 -18.10 20.36
CA LYS A 534 -24.49 -17.95 21.56
C LYS A 534 -23.88 -16.99 22.58
N LYS A 535 -22.55 -17.02 22.74
CA LYS A 535 -21.83 -16.11 23.63
C LYS A 535 -21.82 -14.68 23.09
N THR A 536 -21.64 -14.51 21.78
CA THR A 536 -21.65 -13.20 21.13
C THR A 536 -23.04 -12.57 21.20
N VAL A 537 -24.11 -13.35 20.93
CA VAL A 537 -25.51 -12.91 21.13
C VAL A 537 -25.73 -12.39 22.54
N SER A 538 -25.30 -13.16 23.56
CA SER A 538 -25.43 -12.74 24.98
C SER A 538 -24.71 -11.39 25.24
N ASN A 539 -23.53 -11.16 24.67
CA ASN A 539 -22.82 -9.90 24.86
C ASN A 539 -23.50 -8.74 24.14
N ILE A 540 -24.08 -8.97 22.95
CA ILE A 540 -24.82 -7.93 22.25
C ILE A 540 -26.14 -7.65 22.96
N GLN A 541 -26.78 -8.64 23.57
CA GLN A 541 -27.97 -8.43 24.42
C GLN A 541 -27.67 -7.46 25.59
N GLU A 542 -26.46 -7.51 26.14
CA GLU A 542 -26.06 -6.60 27.23
C GLU A 542 -26.00 -5.13 26.77
N VAL A 543 -25.58 -4.85 25.52
CA VAL A 543 -25.58 -3.48 24.99
C VAL A 543 -26.98 -3.05 24.55
N ILE A 544 -27.79 -3.96 23.99
CA ILE A 544 -29.21 -3.71 23.66
C ILE A 544 -29.98 -3.29 24.93
N THR A 545 -29.75 -3.96 26.05
CA THR A 545 -30.39 -3.62 27.33
C THR A 545 -30.08 -2.19 27.80
N ARG A 546 -28.99 -1.60 27.29
CA ARG A 546 -28.58 -0.20 27.56
C ARG A 546 -29.06 0.78 26.49
N GLY A 547 -29.86 0.30 25.50
CA GLY A 547 -30.45 1.13 24.46
C GLY A 547 -29.57 1.29 23.21
N ALA A 548 -28.57 0.44 23.02
CA ALA A 548 -27.76 0.46 21.79
C ALA A 548 -28.59 0.10 20.56
N LYS A 549 -28.31 0.77 19.44
CA LYS A 549 -28.77 0.38 18.11
C LYS A 549 -27.84 -0.69 17.55
N THR A 550 -28.35 -1.70 16.89
CA THR A 550 -27.56 -2.84 16.48
C THR A 550 -27.68 -3.18 15.01
N LEU A 551 -26.51 -3.44 14.37
CA LEU A 551 -26.42 -4.17 13.13
C LEU A 551 -25.57 -5.42 13.37
N VAL A 552 -26.06 -6.56 12.87
CA VAL A 552 -25.37 -7.84 13.02
C VAL A 552 -25.11 -8.45 11.65
N VAL A 553 -23.88 -8.91 11.42
CA VAL A 553 -23.50 -9.72 10.25
C VAL A 553 -23.36 -11.16 10.70
N SER A 554 -24.14 -12.08 10.12
CA SER A 554 -24.14 -13.48 10.55
C SER A 554 -24.48 -14.46 9.43
N ASN A 555 -23.90 -15.65 9.50
CA ASN A 555 -24.30 -16.84 8.73
C ASN A 555 -24.97 -17.91 9.62
N GLN A 556 -25.31 -17.55 10.85
CA GLN A 556 -25.85 -18.47 11.83
C GLN A 556 -27.36 -18.29 12.01
N ASN A 557 -28.03 -19.38 12.39
CA ASN A 557 -29.45 -19.31 12.72
C ASN A 557 -29.65 -18.65 14.09
N ILE A 558 -29.92 -17.32 14.07
CA ILE A 558 -30.15 -16.49 15.26
C ILE A 558 -31.55 -15.91 15.25
N ASP A 559 -32.09 -15.58 16.42
CA ASP A 559 -33.35 -14.84 16.50
C ASP A 559 -33.13 -13.37 16.04
N LYS A 560 -33.51 -13.09 14.81
CA LYS A 560 -33.34 -11.77 14.18
C LYS A 560 -34.17 -10.68 14.85
N SER A 561 -35.25 -11.03 15.52
CA SER A 561 -36.12 -10.05 16.19
C SER A 561 -35.43 -9.34 17.36
N MET A 562 -34.30 -9.88 17.81
CA MET A 562 -33.49 -9.28 18.88
C MET A 562 -32.66 -8.08 18.44
N PHE A 563 -32.49 -7.84 17.13
CA PHE A 563 -31.57 -6.85 16.56
C PHE A 563 -32.31 -5.89 15.64
N ASP A 564 -31.82 -4.65 15.52
CA ASP A 564 -32.44 -3.66 14.62
C ASP A 564 -32.24 -4.03 13.15
N VAL A 565 -31.06 -4.56 12.78
CA VAL A 565 -30.75 -5.04 11.42
C VAL A 565 -29.86 -6.28 11.52
N VAL A 566 -30.16 -7.29 10.71
CA VAL A 566 -29.33 -8.49 10.55
C VAL A 566 -29.02 -8.69 9.07
N ILE A 567 -27.75 -8.57 8.71
CA ILE A 567 -27.26 -8.90 7.37
C ILE A 567 -26.90 -10.39 7.33
N ASP A 568 -27.71 -11.16 6.63
CA ASP A 568 -27.42 -12.58 6.41
C ASP A 568 -26.35 -12.75 5.33
N ILE A 569 -25.36 -13.55 5.65
CA ILE A 569 -24.34 -13.96 4.67
C ILE A 569 -24.41 -15.48 4.46
N PRO A 570 -23.98 -16.00 3.29
CA PRO A 570 -24.03 -17.43 3.01
C PRO A 570 -23.23 -18.26 4.04
N GLU A 571 -23.77 -19.43 4.38
CA GLU A 571 -23.05 -20.39 5.21
C GLU A 571 -21.74 -20.83 4.54
N THR A 572 -20.66 -20.91 5.32
CA THR A 572 -19.35 -21.32 4.86
C THR A 572 -18.50 -21.85 6.01
N ASN A 573 -17.36 -22.48 5.71
CA ASN A 573 -16.42 -22.91 6.73
C ASN A 573 -15.86 -21.68 7.51
N CYS A 574 -15.71 -21.82 8.82
CA CYS A 574 -15.29 -20.71 9.70
C CYS A 574 -13.91 -20.12 9.36
N PHE A 575 -13.00 -20.86 8.71
CA PHE A 575 -11.70 -20.36 8.27
C PHE A 575 -11.79 -19.33 7.14
N VAL A 576 -12.89 -19.31 6.39
CA VAL A 576 -13.10 -18.41 5.26
C VAL A 576 -14.27 -17.44 5.46
N SER A 577 -15.03 -17.58 6.56
CA SER A 577 -16.12 -16.66 6.90
C SER A 577 -15.68 -15.19 7.03
N PRO A 578 -14.44 -14.85 7.46
CA PRO A 578 -13.96 -13.46 7.50
C PRO A 578 -14.04 -12.75 6.15
N ILE A 579 -13.86 -13.49 5.04
CA ILE A 579 -13.89 -12.94 3.68
C ILE A 579 -15.33 -12.51 3.30
N LEU A 580 -16.34 -13.23 3.76
CA LEU A 580 -17.73 -12.88 3.51
C LEU A 580 -18.24 -11.80 4.47
N SER A 581 -17.88 -11.89 5.74
CA SER A 581 -18.43 -11.01 6.79
C SER A 581 -17.85 -9.59 6.76
N ILE A 582 -16.70 -9.37 6.13
CA ILE A 582 -16.13 -8.03 5.98
C ILE A 582 -16.85 -7.21 4.89
N VAL A 583 -17.41 -7.84 3.86
CA VAL A 583 -18.02 -7.14 2.71
C VAL A 583 -19.15 -6.19 3.13
N PRO A 584 -20.13 -6.59 3.96
CA PRO A 584 -21.15 -5.66 4.46
C PRO A 584 -20.56 -4.50 5.26
N LEU A 585 -19.44 -4.71 5.98
CA LEU A 585 -18.80 -3.65 6.78
C LEU A 585 -18.06 -2.65 5.90
N GLN A 586 -17.45 -3.11 4.79
CA GLN A 586 -16.86 -2.24 3.78
C GLN A 586 -17.92 -1.37 3.10
N LEU A 587 -19.04 -1.97 2.69
CA LEU A 587 -20.20 -1.25 2.12
C LEU A 587 -20.77 -0.24 3.12
N LEU A 588 -20.88 -0.61 4.40
CA LEU A 588 -21.37 0.28 5.45
C LEU A 588 -20.48 1.52 5.60
N ALA A 589 -19.17 1.32 5.68
CA ALA A 589 -18.23 2.42 5.78
C ALA A 589 -18.30 3.33 4.54
N TYR A 590 -18.39 2.75 3.33
CA TYR A 590 -18.56 3.46 2.07
C TYR A 590 -19.83 4.33 2.08
N HIS A 591 -21.00 3.75 2.35
CA HIS A 591 -22.27 4.47 2.30
C HIS A 591 -22.39 5.56 3.37
N ILE A 592 -21.90 5.33 4.59
CA ILE A 592 -21.82 6.36 5.63
C ILE A 592 -20.99 7.55 5.13
N SER A 593 -19.88 7.30 4.48
CA SER A 593 -18.99 8.37 3.98
C SER A 593 -19.61 9.14 2.83
N LYS A 594 -20.33 8.45 1.94
CA LYS A 594 -21.09 9.10 0.84
C LYS A 594 -22.24 9.96 1.38
N GLU A 595 -22.99 9.51 2.38
CA GLU A 595 -24.05 10.30 3.04
C GLU A 595 -23.47 11.57 3.73
N LYS A 596 -22.22 11.51 4.18
CA LYS A 596 -21.49 12.68 4.71
C LYS A 596 -20.89 13.57 3.62
N GLY A 597 -20.97 13.20 2.35
CA GLY A 597 -20.39 13.95 1.23
C GLY A 597 -18.85 13.92 1.19
N LEU A 598 -18.23 12.85 1.72
CA LEU A 598 -16.77 12.71 1.81
C LEU A 598 -16.18 12.03 0.57
N ASP A 599 -14.92 12.32 0.28
CA ASP A 599 -14.12 11.65 -0.75
C ASP A 599 -13.64 10.30 -0.20
N VAL A 600 -14.24 9.21 -0.63
CA VAL A 600 -13.95 7.85 -0.14
C VAL A 600 -12.67 7.26 -0.74
N ASP A 601 -12.27 7.73 -1.92
CA ASP A 601 -11.06 7.26 -2.61
C ASP A 601 -9.79 7.91 -2.02
N LYS A 602 -9.92 9.17 -1.58
CA LYS A 602 -8.80 9.99 -1.08
C LYS A 602 -9.18 10.65 0.25
N PRO A 603 -9.35 9.88 1.33
CA PRO A 603 -9.67 10.41 2.64
C PRO A 603 -8.54 11.30 3.16
N ARG A 604 -8.91 12.33 3.94
CA ARG A 604 -7.93 13.29 4.49
C ARG A 604 -6.88 12.59 5.36
N ASN A 605 -5.65 13.09 5.31
CA ASN A 605 -4.54 12.65 6.17
C ASN A 605 -4.14 11.17 6.00
N LEU A 606 -4.56 10.52 4.93
CA LEU A 606 -4.17 9.14 4.62
C LEU A 606 -3.54 9.05 3.24
N ALA A 607 -2.63 8.11 3.10
CA ALA A 607 -2.02 7.74 1.84
C ALA A 607 -2.10 6.22 1.63
N LYS A 608 -2.19 5.77 0.37
CA LYS A 608 -2.36 4.34 0.02
C LYS A 608 -1.22 3.46 0.56
N SER A 609 -0.02 3.97 0.61
CA SER A 609 1.16 3.24 1.08
C SER A 609 2.08 4.19 1.84
N VAL A 610 2.60 3.80 3.00
CA VAL A 610 3.51 4.59 3.85
C VAL A 610 4.93 4.09 3.61
N THR A 611 5.73 4.85 2.85
CA THR A 611 7.10 4.50 2.44
C THR A 611 8.18 5.28 3.19
N VAL A 612 7.79 6.02 4.21
CA VAL A 612 8.68 6.76 5.12
C VAL A 612 8.27 6.49 6.55
N GLU A 613 9.21 6.59 7.47
CA GLU A 613 8.95 6.51 8.91
C GLU A 613 8.44 7.82 9.47
#